data_58a8f2e3c20badda6819e46d3e87a8d0
#
_entry.id   58a8f2e3c20badda6819e46d3e87a8d0
#
_cell.length_a   1.000
_cell.length_b   1.000
_cell.length_c   1.000
_cell.angle_alpha   90.00
_cell.angle_beta   90.00
_cell.angle_gamma   90.00
#
_symmetry.space_group_name_H-M   'P 1'
#
loop_
_entity.id
_entity.type
_entity.pdbx_description
1 polymer ?
#
loop_
_entity_poly.entity_id
_entity_poly.type
_entity_poly.pdbx_seq_one_letter_code
_entity_poly.pdbx_strand_id
1 'polypeptide(L)'
;MNRILVATDGSEGADRAVDYAAQRAKADGAELLIVNVAGGYGLPENVFMAFTHDQHAWLKELLETQSAQILTQARERARKAGAGTILLESRTGEVAQTLIDIAREKRAGAIVVGKRGTGRVAGVLLGSVSQKLVILSPLPLTIIP
;
A
#
# COMPACT_ATOMS: atom_id res chain seq x y z
N MET A 1 -19.02 8.26 -1.68
CA MET A 1 -17.56 7.93 -1.68
C MET A 1 -17.22 7.36 -3.04
N ASN A 2 -16.42 8.09 -3.78
CA ASN A 2 -16.14 7.72 -5.17
C ASN A 2 -14.87 6.90 -5.36
N ARG A 3 -14.01 6.83 -4.35
CA ARG A 3 -12.72 6.13 -4.46
C ARG A 3 -12.27 5.60 -3.10
N ILE A 4 -11.84 4.35 -3.09
CA ILE A 4 -11.26 3.69 -1.92
C ILE A 4 -9.80 3.40 -2.23
N LEU A 5 -8.89 3.80 -1.35
CA LEU A 5 -7.48 3.48 -1.45
C LEU A 5 -7.19 2.23 -0.61
N VAL A 6 -6.51 1.25 -1.21
CA VAL A 6 -5.98 0.10 -0.48
C VAL A 6 -4.47 0.02 -0.70
N ALA A 7 -3.74 -0.14 0.38
CA ALA A 7 -2.29 -0.32 0.32
C ALA A 7 -1.93 -1.80 0.32
N THR A 8 -0.95 -2.18 -0.49
CA THR A 8 -0.46 -3.54 -0.53
C THR A 8 1.07 -3.57 -0.59
N ASP A 9 1.64 -4.51 0.15
CA ASP A 9 3.05 -4.87 0.09
C ASP A 9 3.25 -6.30 -0.44
N GLY A 10 2.18 -6.92 -0.94
CA GLY A 10 2.19 -8.30 -1.43
C GLY A 10 2.07 -9.37 -0.35
N SER A 11 1.94 -8.99 0.91
CA SER A 11 1.76 -9.94 2.01
C SER A 11 0.35 -10.54 2.01
N GLU A 12 0.17 -11.65 2.75
CA GLU A 12 -1.15 -12.27 2.91
C GLU A 12 -2.17 -11.32 3.56
N GLY A 13 -1.72 -10.52 4.54
CA GLY A 13 -2.58 -9.53 5.18
C GLY A 13 -3.02 -8.44 4.22
N ALA A 14 -2.11 -7.98 3.36
CA ALA A 14 -2.43 -7.03 2.32
C ALA A 14 -3.37 -7.63 1.26
N ASP A 15 -3.21 -8.90 0.93
CA ASP A 15 -4.12 -9.58 0.01
C ASP A 15 -5.54 -9.61 0.54
N ARG A 16 -5.71 -9.88 1.83
CA ARG A 16 -7.03 -9.82 2.46
C ARG A 16 -7.61 -8.41 2.43
N ALA A 17 -6.77 -7.41 2.62
CA ALA A 17 -7.18 -6.01 2.53
C ALA A 17 -7.64 -5.65 1.11
N VAL A 18 -6.93 -6.12 0.09
CA VAL A 18 -7.31 -5.93 -1.31
C VAL A 18 -8.67 -6.57 -1.60
N ASP A 19 -8.88 -7.80 -1.15
CA ASP A 19 -10.17 -8.49 -1.33
C ASP A 19 -11.32 -7.71 -0.68
N TYR A 20 -11.13 -7.26 0.55
CA TYR A 20 -12.11 -6.48 1.26
C TYR A 20 -12.43 -5.16 0.54
N ALA A 21 -11.39 -4.43 0.18
CA ALA A 21 -11.55 -3.13 -0.50
C ALA A 21 -12.24 -3.28 -1.86
N ALA A 22 -11.92 -4.35 -2.59
CA ALA A 22 -12.56 -4.64 -3.88
C ALA A 22 -14.05 -4.92 -3.71
N GLN A 23 -14.43 -5.74 -2.73
CA GLN A 23 -15.83 -6.03 -2.42
C GLN A 23 -16.57 -4.77 -1.99
N ARG A 24 -15.93 -3.95 -1.17
CA ARG A 24 -16.50 -2.69 -0.71
C ARG A 24 -16.70 -1.70 -1.86
N ALA A 25 -15.70 -1.58 -2.74
CA ALA A 25 -15.79 -0.72 -3.91
C ALA A 25 -16.94 -1.15 -4.84
N LYS A 26 -17.09 -2.46 -5.03
CA LYS A 26 -18.22 -3.00 -5.80
C LYS A 26 -19.56 -2.63 -5.17
N ALA A 27 -19.70 -2.81 -3.87
CA ALA A 27 -20.94 -2.53 -3.15
C ALA A 27 -21.31 -1.04 -3.19
N ASP A 28 -20.33 -0.16 -3.09
CA ASP A 28 -20.52 1.29 -3.04
C ASP A 28 -20.52 1.95 -4.43
N GLY A 29 -20.22 1.21 -5.49
CA GLY A 29 -20.05 1.79 -6.82
C GLY A 29 -18.81 2.70 -6.89
N ALA A 30 -17.80 2.44 -6.08
CA ALA A 30 -16.59 3.27 -5.99
C ALA A 30 -15.47 2.72 -6.86
N GLU A 31 -14.54 3.59 -7.23
CA GLU A 31 -13.27 3.18 -7.84
C GLU A 31 -12.34 2.64 -6.76
N LEU A 32 -11.52 1.65 -7.12
CA LEU A 32 -10.49 1.10 -6.26
C LEU A 32 -9.13 1.59 -6.70
N LEU A 33 -8.43 2.29 -5.81
CA LEU A 33 -7.04 2.72 -6.03
C LEU A 33 -6.12 1.81 -5.21
N ILE A 34 -5.33 0.99 -5.90
CA ILE A 34 -4.36 0.09 -5.25
C ILE A 34 -2.99 0.74 -5.27
N VAL A 35 -2.39 0.86 -4.10
CA VAL A 35 -1.13 1.58 -3.91
C VAL A 35 -0.07 0.66 -3.32
N ASN A 36 1.12 0.70 -3.92
CA ASN A 36 2.33 0.15 -3.32
C ASN A 36 3.31 1.28 -3.05
N VAL A 37 3.75 1.41 -1.81
CA VAL A 37 4.79 2.37 -1.43
C VAL A 37 6.03 1.58 -1.05
N ALA A 38 7.11 1.76 -1.81
CA ALA A 38 8.41 1.21 -1.47
C ALA A 38 9.08 2.17 -0.46
N GLY A 39 9.13 1.74 0.79
CA GLY A 39 9.66 2.55 1.87
C GLY A 39 10.92 1.95 2.47
N GLY A 40 11.89 2.80 2.77
CA GLY A 40 13.00 2.50 3.66
C GLY A 40 13.96 1.37 3.29
N TYR A 41 13.69 0.56 2.32
CA TYR A 41 14.49 -0.56 1.82
C TYR A 41 15.07 -1.50 2.90
N GLY A 42 14.74 -1.29 4.17
CA GLY A 42 15.34 -2.04 5.27
C GLY A 42 16.81 -1.73 5.53
N LEU A 43 17.38 -0.74 4.86
CA LEU A 43 18.79 -0.35 5.01
C LEU A 43 18.91 0.85 5.94
N PRO A 44 19.94 0.87 6.84
CA PRO A 44 20.28 2.09 7.56
C PRO A 44 20.59 3.23 6.59
N GLU A 45 20.22 4.45 6.98
CA GLU A 45 20.41 5.63 6.12
C GLU A 45 21.88 5.82 5.73
N ASN A 46 22.81 5.64 6.66
CA ASN A 46 24.25 5.77 6.38
C ASN A 46 24.74 4.74 5.36
N VAL A 47 24.18 3.54 5.34
CA VAL A 47 24.50 2.52 4.34
C VAL A 47 23.94 2.92 2.97
N PHE A 48 22.70 3.36 2.93
CA PHE A 48 22.08 3.82 1.70
C PHE A 48 22.81 5.03 1.10
N MET A 49 23.18 5.99 1.93
CA MET A 49 23.93 7.18 1.51
C MET A 49 25.32 6.86 0.96
N ALA A 50 25.90 5.73 1.35
CA ALA A 50 27.21 5.29 0.86
C ALA A 50 27.15 4.61 -0.51
N PHE A 51 25.95 4.36 -1.05
CA PHE A 51 25.80 3.74 -2.36
C PHE A 51 26.32 4.67 -3.47
N THR A 52 26.95 4.07 -4.48
CA THR A 52 27.32 4.78 -5.69
C THR A 52 26.07 5.17 -6.50
N HIS A 53 26.24 6.08 -7.46
CA HIS A 53 25.15 6.45 -8.37
C HIS A 53 24.56 5.22 -9.09
N ASP A 54 25.41 4.31 -9.56
CA ASP A 54 24.99 3.10 -10.25
C ASP A 54 24.23 2.15 -9.31
N GLN A 55 24.67 2.04 -8.06
CA GLN A 55 23.97 1.23 -7.04
C GLN A 55 22.59 1.78 -6.72
N HIS A 56 22.45 3.10 -6.60
CA HIS A 56 21.14 3.74 -6.43
C HIS A 56 20.21 3.47 -7.62
N ALA A 57 20.73 3.60 -8.84
CA ALA A 57 19.96 3.35 -10.04
C ALA A 57 19.51 1.90 -10.15
N TRP A 58 20.39 0.96 -9.84
CA TRP A 58 20.07 -0.47 -9.83
C TRP A 58 18.98 -0.81 -8.80
N LEU A 59 19.13 -0.29 -7.59
CA LEU A 59 18.17 -0.51 -6.50
C LEU A 59 16.79 0.05 -6.88
N LYS A 60 16.76 1.26 -7.44
CA LYS A 60 15.52 1.88 -7.89
C LYS A 60 14.81 1.02 -8.94
N GLU A 61 15.55 0.53 -9.93
CA GLU A 61 15.00 -0.33 -10.98
C GLU A 61 14.44 -1.63 -10.41
N LEU A 62 15.18 -2.27 -9.49
CA LEU A 62 14.74 -3.49 -8.82
C LEU A 62 13.42 -3.27 -8.07
N LEU A 63 13.30 -2.16 -7.35
CA LEU A 63 12.12 -1.84 -6.56
C LEU A 63 10.93 -1.49 -7.45
N GLU A 64 11.15 -0.79 -8.55
CA GLU A 64 10.09 -0.50 -9.53
C GLU A 64 9.54 -1.79 -10.15
N THR A 65 10.42 -2.73 -10.49
CA THR A 65 10.03 -4.05 -11.01
C THR A 65 9.21 -4.82 -9.99
N GLN A 66 9.67 -4.86 -8.74
CA GLN A 66 8.97 -5.54 -7.67
C GLN A 66 7.60 -4.91 -7.39
N SER A 67 7.54 -3.59 -7.35
CA SER A 67 6.30 -2.84 -7.16
C SER A 67 5.30 -3.14 -8.27
N ALA A 68 5.76 -3.16 -9.53
CA ALA A 68 4.90 -3.48 -10.67
C ALA A 68 4.30 -4.89 -10.56
N GLN A 69 5.07 -5.87 -10.11
CA GLN A 69 4.59 -7.23 -9.88
C GLN A 69 3.53 -7.28 -8.79
N ILE A 70 3.79 -6.62 -7.67
CA ILE A 70 2.85 -6.54 -6.54
C ILE A 70 1.53 -5.93 -7.00
N LEU A 71 1.58 -4.82 -7.72
CA LEU A 71 0.39 -4.13 -8.20
C LEU A 71 -0.38 -4.94 -9.25
N THR A 72 0.31 -5.61 -10.15
CA THR A 72 -0.33 -6.46 -11.17
C THR A 72 -1.08 -7.61 -10.53
N GLN A 73 -0.48 -8.28 -9.55
CA GLN A 73 -1.12 -9.37 -8.81
C GLN A 73 -2.32 -8.87 -8.00
N ALA A 74 -2.16 -7.72 -7.34
CA ALA A 74 -3.25 -7.12 -6.56
C ALA A 74 -4.43 -6.72 -7.46
N ARG A 75 -4.15 -6.16 -8.64
CA ARG A 75 -5.19 -5.80 -9.62
C ARG A 75 -5.99 -7.02 -10.05
N GLU A 76 -5.32 -8.12 -10.38
CA GLU A 76 -5.99 -9.35 -10.78
C GLU A 76 -6.85 -9.90 -9.65
N ARG A 77 -6.34 -9.85 -8.43
CA ARG A 77 -7.08 -10.27 -7.24
C ARG A 77 -8.33 -9.41 -7.04
N ALA A 78 -8.20 -8.10 -7.15
CA ALA A 78 -9.31 -7.17 -7.01
C ALA A 78 -10.37 -7.36 -8.11
N ARG A 79 -9.93 -7.61 -9.33
CA ARG A 79 -10.82 -7.90 -10.46
C ARG A 79 -11.66 -9.14 -10.18
N LYS A 80 -11.04 -10.20 -9.70
CA LYS A 80 -11.74 -11.45 -9.32
C LYS A 80 -12.73 -11.23 -8.17
N ALA A 81 -12.40 -10.33 -7.26
CA ALA A 81 -13.29 -9.99 -6.14
C ALA A 81 -14.45 -9.06 -6.55
N GLY A 82 -14.46 -8.58 -7.79
CA GLY A 82 -15.59 -7.85 -8.36
C GLY A 82 -15.41 -6.35 -8.48
N ALA A 83 -14.22 -5.79 -8.21
CA ALA A 83 -13.98 -4.36 -8.42
C ALA A 83 -14.15 -4.01 -9.90
N GLY A 84 -14.83 -2.90 -10.18
CA GLY A 84 -15.06 -2.42 -11.54
C GLY A 84 -13.86 -1.63 -12.05
N THR A 85 -13.77 -0.37 -11.64
CA THR A 85 -12.65 0.50 -12.03
C THR A 85 -11.51 0.37 -11.03
N ILE A 86 -10.34 -0.03 -11.53
CA ILE A 86 -9.14 -0.24 -10.70
C ILE A 86 -8.04 0.66 -11.22
N LEU A 87 -7.48 1.48 -10.33
CA LEU A 87 -6.35 2.36 -10.58
C LEU A 87 -5.15 1.84 -9.79
N LEU A 88 -3.95 1.99 -10.33
CA LEU A 88 -2.71 1.56 -9.69
C LEU A 88 -1.79 2.76 -9.48
N GLU A 89 -1.13 2.82 -8.33
CA GLU A 89 -0.15 3.85 -7.99
C GLU A 89 1.04 3.22 -7.30
N SER A 90 2.24 3.59 -7.75
CA SER A 90 3.49 3.18 -7.13
C SER A 90 4.27 4.43 -6.72
N ARG A 91 4.74 4.47 -5.49
CA ARG A 91 5.58 5.56 -4.97
C ARG A 91 6.66 5.04 -4.05
N THR A 92 7.68 5.87 -3.85
CA THR A 92 8.69 5.65 -2.83
C THR A 92 8.54 6.71 -1.74
N GLY A 93 8.91 6.35 -0.52
CA GLY A 93 8.85 7.28 0.61
C GLY A 93 8.51 6.58 1.92
N GLU A 94 8.25 7.37 2.95
CA GLU A 94 7.74 6.87 4.21
C GLU A 94 6.29 6.41 3.98
N VAL A 95 6.00 5.15 4.32
CA VAL A 95 4.78 4.48 3.83
C VAL A 95 3.50 5.19 4.29
N ALA A 96 3.35 5.39 5.59
CA ALA A 96 2.10 5.95 6.14
C ALA A 96 1.82 7.36 5.60
N GLN A 97 2.80 8.24 5.64
CA GLN A 97 2.63 9.61 5.15
C GLN A 97 2.38 9.64 3.64
N THR A 98 3.09 8.82 2.88
CA THR A 98 2.90 8.74 1.43
C THR A 98 1.50 8.27 1.08
N LEU A 99 0.95 7.29 1.81
CA LEU A 99 -0.43 6.84 1.61
C LEU A 99 -1.44 7.97 1.86
N ILE A 100 -1.23 8.75 2.91
CA ILE A 100 -2.09 9.90 3.21
C ILE A 100 -2.00 10.94 2.10
N ASP A 101 -0.80 11.23 1.61
CA ASP A 101 -0.58 12.20 0.54
C ASP A 101 -1.28 11.75 -0.75
N ILE A 102 -1.13 10.48 -1.13
CA ILE A 102 -1.80 9.91 -2.30
C ILE A 102 -3.32 9.98 -2.14
N ALA A 103 -3.82 9.62 -0.97
CA ALA A 103 -5.25 9.65 -0.70
C ALA A 103 -5.84 11.06 -0.88
N ARG A 104 -5.13 12.07 -0.44
CA ARG A 104 -5.52 13.48 -0.65
C ARG A 104 -5.46 13.88 -2.12
N GLU A 105 -4.33 13.59 -2.79
CA GLU A 105 -4.14 13.93 -4.20
C GLU A 105 -5.19 13.28 -5.10
N LYS A 106 -5.50 12.03 -4.84
CA LYS A 106 -6.46 11.24 -5.64
C LYS A 106 -7.89 11.32 -5.12
N ARG A 107 -8.12 12.11 -4.08
CA ARG A 107 -9.44 12.33 -3.48
C ARG A 107 -10.10 11.02 -3.04
N ALA A 108 -9.34 10.14 -2.42
CA ALA A 108 -9.90 8.94 -1.81
C ALA A 108 -10.73 9.31 -0.58
N GLY A 109 -11.82 8.60 -0.38
CA GLY A 109 -12.71 8.82 0.78
C GLY A 109 -12.37 7.93 1.97
N ALA A 110 -11.53 6.92 1.78
CA ALA A 110 -11.12 5.99 2.84
C ALA A 110 -9.83 5.29 2.47
N ILE A 111 -9.12 4.82 3.50
CA ILE A 111 -7.90 4.03 3.36
C ILE A 111 -8.13 2.65 3.98
N VAL A 112 -7.75 1.60 3.26
CA VAL A 112 -7.83 0.20 3.73
C VAL A 112 -6.42 -0.37 3.77
N VAL A 113 -6.05 -0.98 4.88
CA VAL A 113 -4.74 -1.64 5.05
C VAL A 113 -4.90 -2.96 5.79
N GLY A 114 -3.93 -3.85 5.63
CA GLY A 114 -3.81 -5.03 6.47
C GLY A 114 -3.35 -4.64 7.88
N LYS A 115 -3.68 -5.46 8.85
CA LYS A 115 -3.29 -5.26 10.24
C LYS A 115 -1.78 -5.26 10.42
N ARG A 116 -1.09 -6.15 9.66
CA ARG A 116 0.36 -6.31 9.65
C ARG A 116 0.81 -6.60 8.22
N GLY A 117 2.01 -6.16 7.87
CA GLY A 117 2.62 -6.46 6.58
C GLY A 117 3.60 -7.62 6.65
N THR A 118 4.63 -7.56 5.79
CA THR A 118 5.65 -8.61 5.67
C THR A 118 6.53 -8.76 6.89
N GLY A 119 6.74 -7.69 7.66
CA GLY A 119 7.62 -7.67 8.83
C GLY A 119 6.94 -8.11 10.11
N ARG A 120 6.29 -9.27 10.14
CA ARG A 120 5.57 -9.75 11.32
C ARG A 120 6.50 -9.96 12.51
N VAL A 121 6.11 -9.40 13.66
CA VAL A 121 6.73 -9.65 14.95
C VAL A 121 5.68 -10.29 15.86
N ALA A 122 6.01 -11.42 16.48
CA ALA A 122 5.09 -12.13 17.38
C ALA A 122 4.66 -11.22 18.52
N GLY A 123 3.36 -11.21 18.83
CA GLY A 123 2.79 -10.41 19.92
C GLY A 123 2.48 -8.96 19.57
N VAL A 124 2.83 -8.49 18.38
CA VAL A 124 2.47 -7.14 17.94
C VAL A 124 1.04 -7.14 17.41
N LEU A 125 0.19 -6.28 17.96
CA LEU A 125 -1.22 -6.17 17.56
C LEU A 125 -1.39 -5.51 16.21
N LEU A 126 -0.63 -4.44 15.94
CA LEU A 126 -0.65 -3.71 14.68
C LEU A 126 0.77 -3.56 14.14
N GLY A 127 0.91 -3.59 12.83
CA GLY A 127 2.17 -3.27 12.16
C GLY A 127 2.48 -1.77 12.26
N SER A 128 3.71 -1.40 11.93
CA SER A 128 4.18 -0.01 12.04
C SER A 128 3.38 0.96 11.17
N VAL A 129 3.04 0.55 9.97
CA VAL A 129 2.24 1.37 9.04
C VAL A 129 0.83 1.58 9.59
N SER A 130 0.18 0.50 10.05
CA SER A 130 -1.16 0.58 10.62
C SER A 130 -1.21 1.49 11.84
N GLN A 131 -0.22 1.37 12.74
CA GLN A 131 -0.12 2.23 13.92
C GLN A 131 0.00 3.70 13.56
N LYS A 132 0.87 4.04 12.61
CA LYS A 132 1.04 5.41 12.14
C LYS A 132 -0.22 5.96 11.49
N LEU A 133 -0.90 5.15 10.69
CA LEU A 133 -2.15 5.56 10.05
C LEU A 133 -3.26 5.82 11.06
N VAL A 134 -3.37 5.01 12.11
CA VAL A 134 -4.34 5.25 13.19
C VAL A 134 -4.14 6.64 13.80
N ILE A 135 -2.88 7.04 13.99
CA ILE A 135 -2.56 8.34 14.62
C ILE A 135 -2.71 9.49 13.62
N LEU A 136 -2.31 9.31 12.36
CA LEU A 136 -2.10 10.42 11.42
C LEU A 136 -3.21 10.58 10.38
N SER A 137 -4.01 9.56 10.12
CA SER A 137 -4.96 9.63 9.00
C SER A 137 -6.10 10.61 9.27
N PRO A 138 -6.31 11.60 8.36
CA PRO A 138 -7.48 12.47 8.42
C PRO A 138 -8.72 11.82 7.79
N LEU A 139 -8.56 10.62 7.21
CA LEU A 139 -9.63 9.90 6.51
C LEU A 139 -10.04 8.66 7.29
N PRO A 140 -11.27 8.17 7.09
CA PRO A 140 -11.66 6.86 7.62
C PRO A 140 -10.64 5.79 7.24
N LEU A 141 -10.30 4.96 8.20
CA LEU A 141 -9.29 3.93 8.07
C LEU A 141 -9.90 2.58 8.45
N THR A 142 -9.77 1.61 7.55
CA THR A 142 -10.18 0.23 7.82
C THR A 142 -8.95 -0.65 7.89
N ILE A 143 -8.82 -1.39 8.97
CA ILE A 143 -7.71 -2.31 9.21
C ILE A 143 -8.23 -3.73 9.15
N ILE A 144 -7.67 -4.53 8.25
CA ILE A 144 -8.10 -5.91 8.00
C ILE A 144 -7.16 -6.87 8.74
N PRO A 145 -7.70 -7.74 9.60
CA PRO A 145 -6.88 -8.71 10.33
C PRO A 145 -6.20 -9.75 9.43
#